data_524036c1802fab0368e9f41f6b2fb14a
#
_entry.id   524036c1802fab0368e9f41f6b2fb14a
#
_cell.length_a   1.000
_cell.length_b   1.000
_cell.length_c   1.000
_cell.angle_alpha   90.00
_cell.angle_beta   90.00
_cell.angle_gamma   90.00
#
_symmetry.space_group_name_H-M   'P 1'
#
loop_
_entity.id
_entity.type
_entity.pdbx_description
1 polymer ?
#
loop_
_entity_poly.entity_id
_entity_poly.type
_entity_poly.pdbx_seq_one_letter_code
_entity_poly.pdbx_strand_id
1 'polypeptide(L)'
;MLSNLKSQMRKGLLEYCILSIINRDEAYASDILDTLKEARLVVVEGTVYPLLTRMKNEGLLSYRWQESTGGPPRKYYTLTEEGKQLLTQLNE
;
A
#
# COMPACT_ATOMS: atom_id res chain seq x y z
N MET A 1 9.66 -20.03 -14.24
CA MET A 1 8.53 -20.44 -13.39
C MET A 1 8.75 -20.12 -11.93
N LEU A 2 9.86 -20.54 -11.33
CA LEU A 2 10.17 -20.23 -9.92
C LEU A 2 10.34 -18.74 -9.68
N SER A 3 10.99 -18.01 -10.58
CA SER A 3 11.16 -16.56 -10.44
C SER A 3 9.83 -15.81 -10.48
N ASN A 4 8.87 -16.26 -11.30
CA ASN A 4 7.54 -15.67 -11.35
C ASN A 4 6.78 -15.92 -10.06
N LEU A 5 6.89 -17.14 -9.50
CA LEU A 5 6.23 -17.48 -8.24
C LEU A 5 6.77 -16.63 -7.10
N LYS A 6 8.10 -16.48 -7.01
CA LYS A 6 8.72 -15.63 -5.99
C LYS A 6 8.27 -14.18 -6.11
N SER A 7 8.18 -13.67 -7.33
CA SER A 7 7.72 -12.31 -7.60
C SER A 7 6.29 -12.11 -7.13
N GLN A 8 5.40 -13.07 -7.43
CA GLN A 8 4.00 -13.01 -7.01
C GLN A 8 3.86 -13.06 -5.49
N MET A 9 4.64 -13.91 -4.83
CA MET A 9 4.63 -14.00 -3.37
C MET A 9 5.11 -12.70 -2.73
N ARG A 10 6.13 -12.08 -3.29
CA ARG A 10 6.64 -10.79 -2.80
C ARG A 10 5.59 -9.70 -2.93
N LYS A 11 4.91 -9.64 -4.08
CA LYS A 11 3.83 -8.68 -4.30
C LYS A 11 2.68 -8.90 -3.33
N GLY A 12 2.31 -10.15 -3.10
CA GLY A 12 1.26 -10.49 -2.15
C GLY A 12 1.61 -10.07 -0.74
N LEU A 13 2.85 -10.28 -0.31
CA LEU A 13 3.32 -9.85 0.99
C LEU A 13 3.28 -8.32 1.11
N LEU A 14 3.72 -7.60 0.07
CA LEU A 14 3.69 -6.14 0.08
C LEU A 14 2.26 -5.61 0.14
N GLU A 15 1.34 -6.21 -0.61
CA GLU A 15 -0.08 -5.82 -0.57
C GLU A 15 -0.65 -5.99 0.85
N TYR A 16 -0.38 -7.12 1.48
CA TYR A 16 -0.81 -7.38 2.84
C TYR A 16 -0.25 -6.33 3.80
N CYS A 17 1.03 -6.02 3.70
CA CYS A 17 1.66 -5.02 4.56
C CYS A 17 1.07 -3.63 4.32
N ILE A 18 0.81 -3.26 3.07
CA ILE A 18 0.20 -1.97 2.74
C ILE A 18 -1.20 -1.87 3.35
N LEU A 19 -2.02 -2.91 3.20
CA LEU A 19 -3.35 -2.93 3.81
C LEU A 19 -3.27 -2.75 5.33
N SER A 20 -2.33 -3.44 5.97
CA SER A 20 -2.14 -3.38 7.42
C SER A 20 -1.72 -1.99 7.88
N ILE A 21 -0.81 -1.36 7.14
CA ILE A 21 -0.32 -0.02 7.47
C ILE A 21 -1.45 1.00 7.38
N ILE A 22 -2.19 0.99 6.27
CA ILE A 22 -3.27 1.96 6.04
C ILE A 22 -4.45 1.71 6.97
N ASN A 23 -4.66 0.45 7.39
CA ASN A 23 -5.71 0.11 8.35
C ASN A 23 -5.46 0.74 9.72
N ARG A 24 -4.20 0.92 10.10
CA ARG A 24 -3.86 1.57 11.38
C ARG A 24 -4.10 3.06 11.34
N ASP A 25 -3.78 3.70 10.21
CA ASP A 25 -3.97 5.12 10.02
C ASP A 25 -3.87 5.46 8.55
N GLU A 26 -4.59 6.51 8.14
CA GLU A 26 -4.44 7.06 6.80
C GLU A 26 -2.99 7.45 6.57
N ALA A 27 -2.49 7.29 5.36
CA ALA A 27 -1.07 7.52 5.11
C ALA A 27 -0.80 8.06 3.71
N TYR A 28 0.24 8.88 3.61
CA TYR A 28 0.83 9.26 2.33
C TYR A 28 1.65 8.09 1.79
N ALA A 29 1.87 8.07 0.47
CA ALA A 29 2.70 7.04 -0.16
C ALA A 29 4.11 7.01 0.44
N SER A 30 4.68 8.17 0.76
CA SER A 30 6.00 8.26 1.39
C SER A 30 6.02 7.62 2.78
N ASP A 31 4.94 7.78 3.57
CA ASP A 31 4.83 7.16 4.89
C ASP A 31 4.77 5.64 4.78
N ILE A 32 4.02 5.15 3.80
CA ILE A 32 3.92 3.72 3.55
C ILE A 32 5.29 3.15 3.19
N LEU A 33 6.01 3.82 2.29
CA LEU A 33 7.34 3.40 1.87
C LEU A 33 8.31 3.38 3.05
N ASP A 34 8.29 4.42 3.89
CA ASP A 34 9.17 4.51 5.06
C ASP A 34 8.87 3.39 6.06
N THR A 35 7.59 3.09 6.31
CA THR A 35 7.19 2.02 7.21
C THR A 35 7.65 0.65 6.70
N LEU A 36 7.53 0.41 5.38
CA LEU A 36 8.02 -0.82 4.79
C LEU A 36 9.53 -0.96 4.93
N LYS A 37 10.27 0.13 4.76
CA LYS A 37 11.73 0.14 4.94
C LYS A 37 12.11 -0.12 6.40
N GLU A 38 11.39 0.46 7.35
CA GLU A 38 11.61 0.22 8.77
C GLU A 38 11.40 -1.26 9.13
N ALA A 39 10.48 -1.92 8.46
CA ALA A 39 10.25 -3.36 8.64
C ALA A 39 11.31 -4.21 7.92
N ARG A 40 12.34 -3.59 7.36
CA ARG A 40 13.45 -4.23 6.64
C ARG A 40 13.02 -4.99 5.40
N LEU A 41 11.91 -4.57 4.81
CA LEU A 41 11.50 -5.10 3.52
C LEU A 41 12.27 -4.37 2.42
N VAL A 42 12.78 -5.15 1.46
CA VAL A 42 13.48 -4.56 0.31
C VAL A 42 12.44 -4.02 -0.64
N VAL A 43 12.24 -2.72 -0.63
CA VAL A 43 11.25 -2.04 -1.46
C VAL A 43 11.88 -0.86 -2.16
N VAL A 44 11.40 -0.59 -3.37
CA VAL A 44 11.79 0.57 -4.15
C VAL A 44 10.52 1.31 -4.60
N GLU A 45 10.64 2.60 -4.82
CA GLU A 45 9.51 3.43 -5.24
C GLU A 45 8.88 2.91 -6.53
N GLY A 46 9.69 2.40 -7.45
CA GLY A 46 9.21 1.82 -8.71
C GLY A 46 8.33 0.60 -8.54
N THR A 47 8.30 -0.02 -7.35
CA THR A 47 7.42 -1.15 -7.05
C THR A 47 6.20 -0.70 -6.25
N VAL A 48 6.40 0.17 -5.26
CA VAL A 48 5.34 0.56 -4.32
C VAL A 48 4.28 1.45 -4.98
N TYR A 49 4.69 2.49 -5.71
CA TYR A 49 3.73 3.40 -6.30
C TYR A 49 2.81 2.73 -7.34
N PRO A 50 3.32 1.91 -8.28
CA PRO A 50 2.43 1.17 -9.18
C PRO A 50 1.51 0.20 -8.44
N LEU A 51 1.97 -0.38 -7.33
CA LEU A 51 1.15 -1.30 -6.54
C LEU A 51 0.00 -0.56 -5.85
N LEU A 52 0.26 0.63 -5.31
CA LEU A 52 -0.79 1.47 -4.72
C LEU A 52 -1.84 1.84 -5.77
N THR A 53 -1.40 2.20 -6.98
CA THR A 53 -2.31 2.52 -8.08
C THR A 53 -3.18 1.32 -8.44
N ARG A 54 -2.59 0.14 -8.54
CA ARG A 54 -3.32 -1.09 -8.84
C ARG A 54 -4.35 -1.41 -7.76
N MET A 55 -3.97 -1.32 -6.49
CA MET A 55 -4.86 -1.59 -5.37
C MET A 55 -6.03 -0.61 -5.33
N LYS A 56 -5.77 0.65 -5.65
CA LYS A 56 -6.83 1.66 -5.77
C LYS A 56 -7.78 1.31 -6.91
N ASN A 57 -7.25 0.91 -8.07
CA ASN A 57 -8.08 0.54 -9.22
C ASN A 57 -8.89 -0.73 -8.97
N GLU A 58 -8.41 -1.63 -8.13
CA GLU A 58 -9.13 -2.83 -7.71
C GLU A 58 -10.17 -2.55 -6.61
N GLY A 59 -10.27 -1.31 -6.15
CA GLY A 59 -11.26 -0.94 -5.16
C GLY A 59 -10.88 -1.23 -3.72
N LEU A 60 -9.62 -1.55 -3.45
CA LEU A 60 -9.14 -1.85 -2.09
C LEU A 60 -8.72 -0.61 -1.33
N LEU A 61 -8.26 0.40 -2.04
CA LEU A 61 -7.83 1.68 -1.50
C LEU A 61 -8.62 2.81 -2.12
N SER A 62 -8.76 3.89 -1.38
CA SER A 62 -9.23 5.16 -1.86
C SER A 62 -8.19 6.21 -1.48
N TYR A 63 -8.28 7.41 -2.06
CA TYR A 63 -7.41 8.49 -1.64
C TYR A 63 -8.13 9.83 -1.76
N ARG A 64 -7.64 10.80 -1.00
CA ARG A 64 -8.01 12.19 -1.17
C ARG A 64 -6.74 13.01 -1.33
N TRP A 65 -6.88 14.13 -2.01
CA TRP A 65 -5.77 15.06 -2.11
C TRP A 65 -5.68 15.89 -0.83
N GLN A 66 -4.47 16.00 -0.32
CA GLN A 66 -4.17 16.81 0.86
C GLN A 66 -3.18 17.89 0.47
N GLU A 67 -3.52 19.15 0.72
CA GLU A 67 -2.59 20.24 0.49
C GLU A 67 -1.46 20.15 1.50
N SER A 68 -0.24 20.41 1.02
CA SER A 68 0.93 20.47 1.87
C SER A 68 1.47 21.90 1.91
N THR A 69 1.94 22.34 3.07
CA THR A 69 2.52 23.66 3.22
C THR A 69 3.83 23.75 2.43
N GLY A 70 3.86 24.60 1.41
CA GLY A 70 5.05 24.83 0.61
C GLY A 70 5.39 23.77 -0.42
N GLY A 71 4.45 22.85 -0.74
CA GLY A 71 4.67 21.80 -1.73
C GLY A 71 3.43 21.46 -2.52
N PRO A 72 3.54 20.55 -3.51
CA PRO A 72 2.38 20.12 -4.27
C PRO A 72 1.43 19.31 -3.40
N PRO A 73 0.13 19.23 -3.75
CA PRO A 73 -0.81 18.36 -3.05
C PRO A 73 -0.36 16.91 -3.07
N ARG A 74 -0.66 16.17 -2.02
CA ARG A 74 -0.29 14.76 -1.87
C ARG A 74 -1.53 13.90 -1.76
N LYS A 75 -1.43 12.66 -2.24
CA LYS A 75 -2.48 11.65 -2.06
C LYS A 75 -2.39 11.07 -0.66
N TYR A 76 -3.51 11.05 0.02
CA TYR A 76 -3.64 10.50 1.37
C TYR A 76 -4.53 9.27 1.28
N TYR A 77 -3.96 8.09 1.44
CA TYR A 77 -4.62 6.83 1.19
C TYR A 77 -5.41 6.33 2.40
N THR A 78 -6.57 5.76 2.12
CA THR A 78 -7.43 5.12 3.13
C THR A 78 -7.89 3.76 2.61
N LEU A 79 -8.25 2.85 3.51
CA LEU A 79 -8.87 1.58 3.12
C LEU A 79 -10.33 1.81 2.79
N THR A 80 -10.77 1.16 1.70
CA THR A 80 -12.19 1.03 1.41
C THR A 80 -12.78 -0.08 2.30
N GLU A 81 -14.10 -0.22 2.27
CA GLU A 81 -14.75 -1.33 2.97
C GLU A 81 -14.28 -2.68 2.43
N GLU A 82 -14.11 -2.78 1.10
CA GLU A 82 -13.59 -4.00 0.45
C GLU A 82 -12.16 -4.29 0.91
N GLY A 83 -11.34 -3.24 1.05
CA GLY A 83 -9.97 -3.39 1.55
C GLY A 83 -9.93 -3.91 2.98
N LYS A 84 -10.83 -3.42 3.83
CA LYS A 84 -10.95 -3.89 5.21
C LYS A 84 -11.39 -5.34 5.28
N GLN A 85 -12.36 -5.72 4.46
CA GLN A 85 -12.85 -7.11 4.39
C GLN A 85 -11.75 -8.05 3.94
N LEU A 86 -10.99 -7.68 2.91
CA LEU A 86 -9.88 -8.49 2.45
C LEU A 86 -8.84 -8.66 3.54
N LEU A 87 -8.47 -7.59 4.24
CA LEU A 87 -7.49 -7.66 5.33
C LEU A 87 -7.96 -8.59 6.43
N THR A 88 -9.24 -8.52 6.80
CA THR A 88 -9.82 -9.41 7.79
C THR A 88 -9.68 -10.87 7.38
N GLN A 89 -9.97 -11.19 6.11
CA GLN A 89 -9.83 -12.54 5.57
C GLN A 89 -8.37 -13.01 5.59
N LEU A 90 -7.44 -12.12 5.24
CA LEU A 90 -6.02 -12.45 5.24
C LEU A 90 -5.47 -12.70 6.66
N ASN A 91 -6.08 -12.09 7.66
CA ASN A 91 -5.67 -12.25 9.07
C ASN A 91 -6.28 -13.49 9.74
N GLU A 92 -7.18 -14.20 9.07
CA GLU A 92 -7.80 -15.41 9.62
C GLU A 92 -6.87 -16.62 9.62
#